data_11d7734cca81d7a0e8bb0cfcd648994e
#
_entry.id   11d7734cca81d7a0e8bb0cfcd648994e
#
_cell.length_a   1.000
_cell.length_b   1.000
_cell.length_c   1.000
_cell.angle_alpha   90.00
_cell.angle_beta   90.00
_cell.angle_gamma   90.00
#
_symmetry.space_group_name_H-M   'P 1'
#
loop_
_entity.id
_entity.type
_entity.pdbx_description
1 polymer ?
#
loop_
_entity_poly.entity_id
_entity_poly.type
_entity_poly.pdbx_seq_one_letter_code
_entity_poly.pdbx_strand_id
1 'polypeptide(L)'
;RGNTGQAVRASSSVPGVFQPVTIGKYHFVDGGIVSPVPVDAARQLGADMVIAVDISNKARGQTPGNMLGALNQSIAIMGQKLGEAELARADVIVRPQVLDIGPADFSQRASAIVEGEKAALAVMPQIRERIAQLQAERTRAAQAARQKVQEAEHQACLDNRSRLQRLAGMAGMSDPCPAPAAR
;
A
#
# COMPACT_ATOMS: atom_id res chain seq x y z
N ARG A 1 10.39 10.53 -11.10
CA ARG A 1 10.35 11.51 -12.22
C ARG A 1 10.74 10.79 -13.50
N GLY A 2 9.83 10.66 -14.48
CA GLY A 2 10.10 9.95 -15.72
C GLY A 2 8.90 10.01 -16.67
N ASN A 3 9.02 9.37 -17.82
CA ASN A 3 7.94 9.27 -18.79
C ASN A 3 6.97 8.16 -18.37
N THR A 4 5.75 8.54 -17.98
CA THR A 4 4.70 7.62 -17.52
C THR A 4 4.32 6.60 -18.61
N GLY A 5 4.27 7.01 -19.88
CA GLY A 5 3.96 6.11 -20.99
C GLY A 5 5.01 5.01 -21.15
N GLN A 6 6.31 5.35 -21.02
CA GLN A 6 7.37 4.34 -21.02
C GLN A 6 7.29 3.40 -19.84
N ALA A 7 6.94 3.91 -18.64
CA ALA A 7 6.79 3.08 -17.45
C ALA A 7 5.63 2.09 -17.58
N VAL A 8 4.47 2.54 -18.07
CA VAL A 8 3.30 1.68 -18.34
C VAL A 8 3.65 0.62 -19.38
N ARG A 9 4.30 1.02 -20.50
CA ARG A 9 4.75 0.09 -21.53
C ARG A 9 5.72 -0.95 -20.98
N ALA A 10 6.68 -0.55 -20.14
CA ALA A 10 7.63 -1.45 -19.51
C ALA A 10 6.91 -2.46 -18.59
N SER A 11 5.97 -1.98 -17.76
CA SER A 11 5.15 -2.81 -16.87
C SER A 11 4.24 -3.81 -17.61
N SER A 12 3.96 -3.58 -18.88
CA SER A 12 3.12 -4.46 -19.73
C SER A 12 3.95 -5.28 -20.73
N SER A 13 5.28 -5.26 -20.63
CA SER A 13 6.16 -5.96 -21.57
C SER A 13 6.38 -7.40 -21.14
N VAL A 14 5.32 -8.23 -21.31
CA VAL A 14 5.34 -9.68 -20.97
C VAL A 14 6.42 -10.41 -21.78
N PRO A 15 7.38 -11.07 -21.14
CA PRO A 15 8.42 -11.84 -21.82
C PRO A 15 7.84 -12.91 -22.74
N GLY A 16 8.40 -13.02 -23.95
CA GLY A 16 7.91 -13.94 -24.97
C GLY A 16 6.73 -13.41 -25.80
N VAL A 17 6.05 -12.32 -25.38
CA VAL A 17 4.96 -11.65 -26.09
C VAL A 17 5.41 -10.31 -26.65
N PHE A 18 6.08 -9.53 -25.81
CA PHE A 18 6.56 -8.19 -26.17
C PHE A 18 8.07 -8.07 -25.98
N GLN A 19 8.67 -7.16 -26.74
CA GLN A 19 10.08 -6.82 -26.56
C GLN A 19 10.27 -6.01 -25.28
N PRO A 20 11.39 -6.21 -24.54
CA PRO A 20 11.75 -5.40 -23.40
C PRO A 20 11.81 -3.90 -23.74
N VAL A 21 11.46 -3.06 -22.80
CA VAL A 21 11.54 -1.60 -22.95
C VAL A 21 12.88 -1.11 -22.42
N THR A 22 13.65 -0.44 -23.29
CA THR A 22 14.94 0.16 -22.87
C THR A 22 14.70 1.56 -22.30
N ILE A 23 15.13 1.78 -21.05
CA ILE A 23 15.13 3.09 -20.41
C ILE A 23 16.54 3.34 -19.85
N GLY A 24 17.25 4.27 -20.44
CA GLY A 24 18.66 4.49 -20.13
C GLY A 24 19.50 3.27 -20.50
N LYS A 25 20.23 2.71 -19.53
CA LYS A 25 21.06 1.51 -19.70
C LYS A 25 20.36 0.19 -19.32
N TYR A 26 19.12 0.25 -18.89
CA TYR A 26 18.38 -0.92 -18.40
C TYR A 26 17.31 -1.38 -19.39
N HIS A 27 17.10 -2.70 -19.42
CA HIS A 27 16.02 -3.34 -20.16
C HIS A 27 14.95 -3.79 -19.15
N PHE A 28 13.74 -3.29 -19.33
CA PHE A 28 12.62 -3.58 -18.44
C PHE A 28 11.65 -4.55 -19.11
N VAL A 29 11.12 -5.46 -18.32
CA VAL A 29 10.05 -6.39 -18.69
C VAL A 29 8.91 -6.28 -17.68
N ASP A 30 7.79 -6.94 -17.94
CA ASP A 30 6.65 -7.00 -17.04
C ASP A 30 7.06 -7.51 -15.65
N GLY A 31 6.71 -6.75 -14.63
CA GLY A 31 6.99 -7.09 -13.23
C GLY A 31 6.19 -8.28 -12.70
N GLY A 32 5.10 -8.64 -13.37
CA GLY A 32 4.23 -9.76 -12.97
C GLY A 32 4.93 -11.11 -12.89
N ILE A 33 6.11 -11.27 -13.51
CA ILE A 33 6.93 -12.50 -13.41
C ILE A 33 7.56 -12.70 -12.03
N VAL A 34 7.72 -11.62 -11.23
CA VAL A 34 8.34 -11.67 -9.89
C VAL A 34 7.42 -11.13 -8.80
N SER A 35 6.50 -10.24 -9.14
CA SER A 35 5.57 -9.58 -8.21
C SER A 35 4.25 -9.28 -8.92
N PRO A 36 3.36 -10.29 -9.05
CA PRO A 36 2.08 -10.14 -9.76
C PRO A 36 1.15 -9.11 -9.13
N VAL A 37 1.21 -8.97 -7.80
CA VAL A 37 0.44 -8.00 -7.02
C VAL A 37 1.39 -7.24 -6.10
N PRO A 38 2.03 -6.15 -6.55
CA PRO A 38 3.22 -5.55 -5.94
C PRO A 38 2.90 -4.78 -4.63
N VAL A 39 2.36 -5.46 -3.62
CA VAL A 39 1.99 -4.89 -2.31
C VAL A 39 3.22 -4.36 -1.59
N ASP A 40 4.32 -5.10 -1.58
CA ASP A 40 5.55 -4.69 -0.91
C ASP A 40 6.17 -3.46 -1.57
N ALA A 41 6.12 -3.37 -2.90
CA ALA A 41 6.59 -2.18 -3.62
C ALA A 41 5.77 -0.93 -3.24
N ALA A 42 4.46 -1.05 -3.11
CA ALA A 42 3.61 0.05 -2.65
C ALA A 42 3.97 0.48 -1.22
N ARG A 43 4.23 -0.48 -0.31
CA ARG A 43 4.70 -0.20 1.05
C ARG A 43 6.06 0.50 1.07
N GLN A 44 7.02 0.03 0.29
CA GLN A 44 8.34 0.65 0.17
C GLN A 44 8.28 2.08 -0.38
N LEU A 45 7.29 2.38 -1.21
CA LEU A 45 7.02 3.74 -1.70
C LEU A 45 6.29 4.62 -0.68
N GLY A 46 6.01 4.12 0.52
CA GLY A 46 5.43 4.88 1.63
C GLY A 46 3.91 4.83 1.72
N ALA A 47 3.27 3.82 1.12
CA ALA A 47 1.82 3.65 1.27
C ALA A 47 1.47 3.16 2.69
N ASP A 48 0.64 3.91 3.40
CA ASP A 48 0.11 3.53 4.72
C ASP A 48 -1.03 2.50 4.61
N MET A 49 -1.71 2.48 3.46
CA MET A 49 -2.76 1.53 3.13
C MET A 49 -2.57 1.02 1.71
N VAL A 50 -2.69 -0.30 1.53
CA VAL A 50 -2.62 -0.94 0.21
C VAL A 50 -3.91 -1.69 -0.06
N ILE A 51 -4.60 -1.30 -1.12
CA ILE A 51 -5.74 -2.00 -1.68
C ILE A 51 -5.23 -2.80 -2.88
N ALA A 52 -5.23 -4.12 -2.78
CA ALA A 52 -4.81 -5.01 -3.85
C ALA A 52 -6.00 -5.45 -4.69
N VAL A 53 -5.84 -5.42 -6.02
CA VAL A 53 -6.83 -5.98 -6.95
C VAL A 53 -6.30 -7.29 -7.49
N ASP A 54 -6.97 -8.38 -7.12
CA ASP A 54 -6.58 -9.74 -7.50
C ASP A 54 -7.40 -10.20 -8.71
N ILE A 55 -6.77 -10.18 -9.87
CA ILE A 55 -7.31 -10.73 -11.13
C ILE A 55 -6.54 -11.98 -11.56
N SER A 56 -5.82 -12.62 -10.65
CA SER A 56 -4.97 -13.76 -10.93
C SER A 56 -5.79 -14.93 -11.46
N ASN A 57 -5.36 -15.51 -12.57
CA ASN A 57 -5.90 -16.79 -13.03
C ASN A 57 -5.43 -17.89 -12.08
N LYS A 58 -6.39 -18.58 -11.47
CA LYS A 58 -6.06 -19.83 -10.76
C LYS A 58 -5.60 -20.86 -11.77
N ALA A 59 -4.45 -21.44 -11.54
CA ALA A 59 -3.95 -22.53 -12.37
C ALA A 59 -5.05 -23.62 -12.42
N ARG A 60 -5.66 -23.81 -13.59
CA ARG A 60 -6.64 -24.88 -13.80
C ARG A 60 -5.85 -26.18 -13.83
N GLY A 61 -6.29 -27.20 -13.08
CA GLY A 61 -5.66 -28.53 -13.02
C GLY A 61 -5.81 -29.33 -14.31
N GLN A 62 -5.56 -28.70 -15.45
CA GLN A 62 -5.58 -29.36 -16.76
C GLN A 62 -4.21 -29.94 -17.07
N THR A 63 -4.17 -31.15 -17.53
CA THR A 63 -2.91 -31.79 -17.98
C THR A 63 -2.43 -31.10 -19.27
N PRO A 64 -1.23 -30.51 -19.30
CA PRO A 64 -0.73 -29.82 -20.48
C PRO A 64 -0.51 -30.85 -21.62
N GLY A 65 -1.05 -30.53 -22.80
CA GLY A 65 -0.94 -31.43 -23.96
C GLY A 65 0.44 -31.41 -24.65
N ASN A 66 1.32 -30.46 -24.29
CA ASN A 66 2.65 -30.34 -24.87
C ASN A 66 3.61 -29.59 -23.91
N MET A 67 4.90 -29.58 -24.24
CA MET A 67 5.96 -29.00 -23.43
C MET A 67 5.76 -27.49 -23.21
N LEU A 68 5.29 -26.74 -24.22
CA LEU A 68 5.02 -25.32 -24.10
C LEU A 68 3.85 -25.05 -23.15
N GLY A 69 2.81 -25.87 -23.20
CA GLY A 69 1.70 -25.84 -22.26
C GLY A 69 2.14 -26.12 -20.82
N ALA A 70 3.05 -27.09 -20.63
CA ALA A 70 3.62 -27.38 -19.31
C ALA A 70 4.43 -26.21 -18.75
N LEU A 71 5.23 -25.56 -19.60
CA LEU A 71 5.99 -24.36 -19.20
C LEU A 71 5.06 -23.20 -18.79
N ASN A 72 4.06 -22.91 -19.61
CA ASN A 72 3.08 -21.86 -19.31
C ASN A 72 2.30 -22.15 -18.01
N GLN A 73 1.93 -23.39 -17.78
CA GLN A 73 1.26 -23.80 -16.53
C GLN A 73 2.18 -23.66 -15.32
N SER A 74 3.45 -24.00 -15.46
CA SER A 74 4.43 -23.81 -14.38
C SER A 74 4.60 -22.34 -14.02
N ILE A 75 4.69 -21.45 -15.00
CA ILE A 75 4.75 -19.99 -14.79
C ILE A 75 3.46 -19.50 -14.10
N ALA A 76 2.30 -20.00 -14.51
CA ALA A 76 1.03 -19.62 -13.89
C ALA A 76 0.95 -20.06 -12.41
N ILE A 77 1.41 -21.29 -12.09
CA ILE A 77 1.47 -21.79 -10.70
C ILE A 77 2.44 -20.96 -9.85
N MET A 78 3.62 -20.64 -10.38
CA MET A 78 4.59 -19.80 -9.68
C MET A 78 4.02 -18.41 -9.43
N GLY A 79 3.44 -17.77 -10.45
CA GLY A 79 2.80 -16.45 -10.33
C GLY A 79 1.65 -16.45 -9.31
N GLN A 80 0.83 -17.52 -9.30
CA GLN A 80 -0.23 -17.65 -8.30
C GLN A 80 0.34 -17.69 -6.86
N LYS A 81 1.40 -18.48 -6.63
CA LYS A 81 2.02 -18.59 -5.30
C LYS A 81 2.66 -17.27 -4.84
N LEU A 82 3.33 -16.56 -5.74
CA LEU A 82 3.88 -15.25 -5.46
C LEU A 82 2.76 -14.24 -5.14
N GLY A 83 1.70 -14.21 -5.95
CA GLY A 83 0.55 -13.34 -5.75
C GLY A 83 -0.18 -13.60 -4.43
N GLU A 84 -0.42 -14.88 -4.07
CA GLU A 84 -1.02 -15.26 -2.78
C GLU A 84 -0.20 -14.73 -1.59
N ALA A 85 1.13 -14.85 -1.65
CA ALA A 85 2.02 -14.38 -0.60
C ALA A 85 2.00 -12.83 -0.47
N GLU A 86 1.88 -12.11 -1.57
CA GLU A 86 1.78 -10.65 -1.58
C GLU A 86 0.41 -10.16 -1.13
N LEU A 87 -0.67 -10.80 -1.60
CA LEU A 87 -2.04 -10.47 -1.21
C LEU A 87 -2.27 -10.58 0.30
N ALA A 88 -1.61 -11.53 0.98
CA ALA A 88 -1.69 -11.69 2.42
C ALA A 88 -1.19 -10.45 3.21
N ARG A 89 -0.43 -9.55 2.57
CA ARG A 89 0.10 -8.31 3.16
C ARG A 89 -0.69 -7.06 2.79
N ALA A 90 -1.72 -7.18 1.94
CA ALA A 90 -2.62 -6.08 1.61
C ALA A 90 -3.61 -5.81 2.75
N ASP A 91 -4.00 -4.55 2.93
CA ASP A 91 -5.04 -4.18 3.91
C ASP A 91 -6.44 -4.59 3.45
N VAL A 92 -6.71 -4.46 2.16
CA VAL A 92 -7.98 -4.85 1.53
C VAL A 92 -7.70 -5.50 0.19
N ILE A 93 -8.44 -6.56 -0.12
CA ILE A 93 -8.32 -7.28 -1.39
C ILE A 93 -9.65 -7.17 -2.15
N VAL A 94 -9.59 -6.67 -3.38
CA VAL A 94 -10.71 -6.64 -4.34
C VAL A 94 -10.54 -7.81 -5.29
N ARG A 95 -11.56 -8.69 -5.42
CA ARG A 95 -11.53 -9.87 -6.30
C ARG A 95 -12.66 -9.84 -7.31
N PRO A 96 -12.48 -9.21 -8.48
CA PRO A 96 -13.46 -9.26 -9.57
C PRO A 96 -13.60 -10.70 -10.10
N GLN A 97 -14.82 -11.07 -10.51
CA GLN A 97 -15.09 -12.38 -11.11
C GLN A 97 -14.80 -12.32 -12.63
N VAL A 98 -13.53 -12.30 -12.99
CA VAL A 98 -13.08 -12.14 -14.39
C VAL A 98 -12.30 -13.36 -14.91
N LEU A 99 -12.38 -14.50 -14.22
CA LEU A 99 -11.60 -15.70 -14.55
C LEU A 99 -11.93 -16.31 -15.92
N ASP A 100 -13.12 -16.02 -16.45
CA ASP A 100 -13.58 -16.51 -17.75
C ASP A 100 -13.26 -15.54 -18.89
N ILE A 101 -12.69 -14.36 -18.58
CA ILE A 101 -12.30 -13.35 -19.54
C ILE A 101 -10.84 -13.57 -19.91
N GLY A 102 -10.57 -13.90 -21.18
CA GLY A 102 -9.21 -14.05 -21.67
C GLY A 102 -8.43 -12.73 -21.68
N PRO A 103 -7.12 -12.75 -21.43
CA PRO A 103 -6.30 -11.52 -21.31
C PRO A 103 -6.26 -10.68 -22.60
N ALA A 104 -6.59 -11.26 -23.76
CA ALA A 104 -6.68 -10.58 -25.05
C ALA A 104 -8.12 -10.43 -25.56
N ASP A 105 -9.13 -10.79 -24.75
CA ASP A 105 -10.54 -10.67 -25.15
C ASP A 105 -11.09 -9.29 -24.83
N PHE A 106 -10.80 -8.33 -25.70
CA PHE A 106 -11.30 -6.96 -25.58
C PHE A 106 -12.81 -6.83 -25.84
N SER A 107 -13.48 -7.87 -26.35
CA SER A 107 -14.93 -7.86 -26.55
C SER A 107 -15.69 -7.85 -25.22
N GLN A 108 -15.11 -8.43 -24.17
CA GLN A 108 -15.70 -8.53 -22.84
C GLN A 108 -15.30 -7.39 -21.87
N ARG A 109 -14.69 -6.32 -22.39
CA ARG A 109 -14.25 -5.18 -21.56
C ARG A 109 -15.35 -4.59 -20.67
N ALA A 110 -16.58 -4.49 -21.20
CA ALA A 110 -17.71 -3.96 -20.43
C ALA A 110 -18.05 -4.86 -19.23
N SER A 111 -18.09 -6.17 -19.44
CA SER A 111 -18.30 -7.15 -18.37
C SER A 111 -17.20 -7.08 -17.32
N ALA A 112 -15.95 -6.96 -17.73
CA ALA A 112 -14.81 -6.83 -16.81
C ALA A 112 -14.92 -5.57 -15.92
N ILE A 113 -15.34 -4.44 -16.51
CA ILE A 113 -15.54 -3.19 -15.76
C ILE A 113 -16.65 -3.36 -14.72
N VAL A 114 -17.79 -3.94 -15.08
CA VAL A 114 -18.92 -4.18 -14.19
C VAL A 114 -18.53 -5.11 -13.04
N GLU A 115 -17.79 -6.18 -13.32
CA GLU A 115 -17.33 -7.09 -12.27
C GLU A 115 -16.31 -6.41 -11.33
N GLY A 116 -15.45 -5.54 -11.86
CA GLY A 116 -14.55 -4.71 -11.07
C GLY A 116 -15.31 -3.78 -10.11
N GLU A 117 -16.34 -3.09 -10.63
CA GLU A 117 -17.20 -2.21 -9.84
C GLU A 117 -17.93 -2.96 -8.73
N LYS A 118 -18.57 -4.08 -9.05
CA LYS A 118 -19.25 -4.93 -8.07
C LYS A 118 -18.30 -5.38 -6.96
N ALA A 119 -17.13 -5.88 -7.32
CA ALA A 119 -16.15 -6.33 -6.35
C ALA A 119 -15.63 -5.20 -5.45
N ALA A 120 -15.40 -4.02 -6.02
CA ALA A 120 -14.99 -2.84 -5.27
C ALA A 120 -16.08 -2.37 -4.29
N LEU A 121 -17.35 -2.30 -4.75
CA LEU A 121 -18.49 -1.92 -3.90
C LEU A 121 -18.67 -2.89 -2.74
N ALA A 122 -18.47 -4.18 -2.94
CA ALA A 122 -18.59 -5.19 -1.89
C ALA A 122 -17.60 -4.99 -0.72
N VAL A 123 -16.38 -4.48 -1.01
CA VAL A 123 -15.35 -4.23 0.01
C VAL A 123 -15.28 -2.77 0.45
N MET A 124 -16.11 -1.89 -0.10
CA MET A 124 -16.13 -0.47 0.24
C MET A 124 -16.29 -0.17 1.75
N PRO A 125 -17.14 -0.91 2.51
CA PRO A 125 -17.22 -0.73 3.96
C PRO A 125 -15.87 -0.99 4.65
N GLN A 126 -15.16 -2.05 4.28
CA GLN A 126 -13.83 -2.39 4.84
C GLN A 126 -12.79 -1.30 4.51
N ILE A 127 -12.83 -0.77 3.29
CA ILE A 127 -11.95 0.33 2.88
C ILE A 127 -12.18 1.57 3.76
N ARG A 128 -13.45 1.96 3.94
CA ARG A 128 -13.82 3.13 4.77
C ARG A 128 -13.43 2.95 6.23
N GLU A 129 -13.66 1.77 6.77
CA GLU A 129 -13.28 1.44 8.15
C GLU A 129 -11.75 1.54 8.34
N ARG A 130 -10.98 0.95 7.42
CA ARG A 130 -9.52 0.99 7.50
C ARG A 130 -8.96 2.41 7.38
N ILE A 131 -9.53 3.24 6.50
CA ILE A 131 -9.18 4.66 6.39
C ILE A 131 -9.46 5.40 7.71
N ALA A 132 -10.63 5.17 8.31
CA ALA A 132 -10.98 5.81 9.57
C ALA A 132 -10.04 5.39 10.72
N GLN A 133 -9.66 4.12 10.80
CA GLN A 133 -8.67 3.60 11.75
C GLN A 133 -7.32 4.30 11.58
N LEU A 134 -6.79 4.36 10.37
CA LEU A 134 -5.52 5.04 10.07
C LEU A 134 -5.55 6.53 10.40
N GLN A 135 -6.66 7.21 10.13
CA GLN A 135 -6.83 8.62 10.50
C GLN A 135 -6.82 8.80 12.02
N ALA A 136 -7.51 7.93 12.75
CA ALA A 136 -7.53 7.95 14.21
C ALA A 136 -6.13 7.66 14.79
N GLU A 137 -5.42 6.69 14.26
CA GLU A 137 -4.04 6.36 14.66
C GLU A 137 -3.09 7.56 14.45
N ARG A 138 -3.16 8.21 13.29
CA ARG A 138 -2.37 9.41 12.98
C ARG A 138 -2.69 10.57 13.92
N THR A 139 -3.97 10.78 14.20
CA THR A 139 -4.40 11.84 15.12
C THR A 139 -3.87 11.57 16.54
N ARG A 140 -3.98 10.35 17.04
CA ARG A 140 -3.44 9.94 18.36
C ARG A 140 -1.91 10.09 18.40
N ALA A 141 -1.21 9.66 17.36
CA ALA A 141 0.25 9.81 17.27
C ALA A 141 0.68 11.28 17.27
N ALA A 142 -0.02 12.13 16.52
CA ALA A 142 0.23 13.57 16.48
C ALA A 142 -0.03 14.25 17.83
N GLN A 143 -1.11 13.86 18.53
CA GLN A 143 -1.41 14.35 19.88
C GLN A 143 -0.34 13.91 20.88
N ALA A 144 0.05 12.64 20.87
CA ALA A 144 1.11 12.13 21.75
C ALA A 144 2.46 12.82 21.49
N ALA A 145 2.80 13.08 20.23
CA ALA A 145 4.00 13.83 19.87
C ALA A 145 3.97 15.26 20.41
N ARG A 146 2.83 15.96 20.26
CA ARG A 146 2.65 17.32 20.80
C ARG A 146 2.76 17.36 22.33
N GLN A 147 2.17 16.38 23.03
CA GLN A 147 2.29 16.28 24.47
C GLN A 147 3.74 16.11 24.93
N LYS A 148 4.48 15.21 24.30
CA LYS A 148 5.92 15.02 24.60
C LYS A 148 6.74 16.29 24.41
N VAL A 149 6.45 17.07 23.36
CA VAL A 149 7.12 18.36 23.13
C VAL A 149 6.77 19.35 24.25
N GLN A 150 5.50 19.47 24.60
CA GLN A 150 5.06 20.36 25.69
C GLN A 150 5.64 19.97 27.04
N GLU A 151 5.69 18.68 27.36
CA GLU A 151 6.31 18.17 28.58
C GLU A 151 7.83 18.48 28.61
N ALA A 152 8.52 18.30 27.48
CA ALA A 152 9.93 18.61 27.35
C ALA A 152 10.21 20.12 27.49
N GLU A 153 9.38 20.98 26.88
CA GLU A 153 9.47 22.43 27.01
C GLU A 153 9.20 22.89 28.44
N HIS A 154 8.18 22.32 29.08
CA HIS A 154 7.88 22.58 30.49
C HIS A 154 9.05 22.16 31.40
N GLN A 155 9.60 20.98 31.22
CA GLN A 155 10.75 20.50 31.98
C GLN A 155 11.98 21.39 31.76
N ALA A 156 12.29 21.77 30.52
CA ALA A 156 13.38 22.68 30.22
C ALA A 156 13.19 24.05 30.88
N CYS A 157 11.95 24.54 30.91
CA CYS A 157 11.64 25.78 31.65
C CYS A 157 11.91 25.64 33.15
N LEU A 158 11.47 24.53 33.74
CA LEU A 158 11.71 24.25 35.18
C LEU A 158 13.22 24.15 35.50
N ASP A 159 13.99 23.49 34.66
CA ASP A 159 15.42 23.30 34.83
C ASP A 159 16.20 24.64 34.78
N ASN A 160 15.74 25.57 33.92
CA ASN A 160 16.33 26.92 33.78
C ASN A 160 15.83 27.94 34.85
N ARG A 161 14.90 27.55 35.70
CA ARG A 161 14.34 28.44 36.72
C ARG A 161 15.38 28.79 37.79
N SER A 162 15.59 30.11 38.04
CA SER A 162 16.40 30.56 39.15
C SER A 162 15.74 30.23 40.52
N ARG A 163 16.52 30.15 41.60
CA ARG A 163 15.97 29.97 42.95
C ARG A 163 14.93 31.02 43.34
N LEU A 164 15.18 32.27 42.96
CA LEU A 164 14.24 33.39 43.22
C LEU A 164 12.90 33.25 42.51
N GLN A 165 12.92 32.80 41.26
CA GLN A 165 11.70 32.50 40.49
C GLN A 165 10.90 31.34 41.09
N ARG A 166 11.56 30.33 41.66
CA ARG A 166 10.89 29.21 42.39
C ARG A 166 10.18 29.74 43.66
N LEU A 167 10.80 30.64 44.37
CA LEU A 167 10.20 31.29 45.57
C LEU A 167 9.02 32.21 45.20
N ALA A 168 9.07 32.92 44.08
CA ALA A 168 7.99 33.77 43.58
C ALA A 168 6.73 32.92 43.25
N GLY A 169 6.90 31.71 42.67
CA GLY A 169 5.79 30.79 42.44
C GLY A 169 5.13 30.32 43.76
N MET A 170 5.89 30.16 44.85
CA MET A 170 5.35 29.82 46.15
C MET A 170 4.62 31.00 46.83
N ALA A 171 4.93 32.24 46.46
CA ALA A 171 4.29 33.47 46.98
C ALA A 171 3.01 33.89 46.24
N GLY A 172 2.45 33.02 45.38
CA GLY A 172 1.20 33.29 44.63
C GLY A 172 1.36 34.20 43.40
N MET A 173 2.58 34.46 42.98
CA MET A 173 2.85 35.14 41.69
C MET A 173 2.68 34.16 40.56
N SER A 174 2.29 34.62 39.37
CA SER A 174 2.11 33.75 38.19
C SER A 174 3.35 32.92 37.90
N ASP A 175 3.18 31.59 37.78
CA ASP A 175 4.29 30.69 37.49
C ASP A 175 4.79 30.93 36.06
N PRO A 176 6.10 31.26 35.89
CA PRO A 176 6.67 31.47 34.56
C PRO A 176 6.75 30.16 33.72
N CYS A 177 6.55 29.01 34.34
CA CYS A 177 6.51 27.70 33.70
C CYS A 177 5.15 27.04 34.00
N PRO A 178 4.05 27.47 33.36
CA PRO A 178 2.75 26.88 33.58
C PRO A 178 2.76 25.40 33.17
N ALA A 179 2.06 24.55 33.93
CA ALA A 179 1.92 23.15 33.59
C ALA A 179 1.24 23.00 32.20
N PRO A 180 1.63 22.00 31.41
CA PRO A 180 0.94 21.70 30.17
C PRO A 180 -0.54 21.43 30.45
N ALA A 181 -1.42 22.00 29.60
CA ALA A 181 -2.87 21.90 29.79
C ALA A 181 -3.29 20.40 29.84
N ALA A 182 -3.83 19.99 30.98
CA ALA A 182 -4.49 18.70 31.11
C ALA A 182 -5.75 18.71 30.22
N ARG A 183 -5.91 17.70 29.35
CA ARG A 183 -7.12 17.45 28.58
C ARG A 183 -7.87 16.25 29.11
#